data_48cd4fefc11eed76f7eadee205dd2cca
#
_entry.id   48cd4fefc11eed76f7eadee205dd2cca
#
_cell.length_a   1.000
_cell.length_b   1.000
_cell.length_c   1.000
_cell.angle_alpha   90.00
_cell.angle_beta   90.00
_cell.angle_gamma   90.00
#
_symmetry.space_group_name_H-M   'P 1'
#
loop_
_entity.id
_entity.type
_entity.pdbx_description
1 polymer ?
#
loop_
_entity_poly.entity_id
_entity_poly.type
_entity_poly.pdbx_seq_one_letter_code
_entity_poly.pdbx_strand_id
1 'polypeptide(L)'
;MPGPGHSIGIQNSTIALPPCTHTHLSFSVFAVVLLCHRTGIPFVARGQGTGLSGGALPHPDGVLIVMTRMTRVLDVDIPNQRITVEPGVVNLEVTRRVASDGYYYAPDPSSQVICSIGGNVAENSGGAHCLKYGFTVHHVLGLEVVLPDGEMVHFGGEALDAPGLDLLGVFVGSEGTL
;
A
#
# COMPACT_ATOMS: atom_id res chain seq x y z
N MET A 1 13.15 33.85 15.72
CA MET A 1 12.39 32.75 16.33
C MET A 1 11.14 32.57 15.48
N PRO A 2 10.97 31.48 14.73
CA PRO A 2 9.70 31.18 14.08
C PRO A 2 8.73 30.69 15.14
N GLY A 3 7.51 31.22 15.11
CA GLY A 3 6.42 30.85 16.02
C GLY A 3 5.98 29.38 15.85
N PRO A 4 5.19 28.84 16.80
CA PRO A 4 4.77 27.46 16.76
C PRO A 4 3.90 27.21 15.53
N GLY A 5 4.46 26.50 14.56
CA GLY A 5 3.73 26.02 13.40
C GLY A 5 2.55 25.17 13.88
N HIS A 6 1.37 25.52 13.46
CA HIS A 6 0.18 24.72 13.67
C HIS A 6 0.38 23.40 12.95
N SER A 7 0.67 22.35 13.71
CA SER A 7 0.62 20.98 13.21
C SER A 7 -0.84 20.64 12.93
N ILE A 8 -1.29 20.94 11.73
CA ILE A 8 -2.51 20.33 11.21
C ILE A 8 -2.14 18.89 10.91
N GLY A 9 -2.33 18.03 11.92
CA GLY A 9 -2.23 16.60 11.72
C GLY A 9 -3.35 16.19 10.80
N ILE A 10 -3.00 15.74 9.61
CA ILE A 10 -3.97 15.11 8.74
C ILE A 10 -4.37 13.81 9.41
N GLN A 11 -5.58 13.77 9.89
CA GLN A 11 -6.15 12.56 10.44
C GLN A 11 -6.40 11.50 9.37
N ASN A 12 -6.27 11.83 8.07
CA ASN A 12 -6.59 10.93 6.96
C ASN A 12 -5.78 11.26 5.71
N SER A 13 -4.48 10.99 5.68
CA SER A 13 -3.81 10.84 4.37
C SER A 13 -4.11 9.44 3.86
N THR A 14 -5.09 9.36 3.02
CA THR A 14 -5.64 8.12 2.52
C THR A 14 -5.03 7.78 1.18
N ILE A 15 -4.64 6.53 0.98
CA ILE A 15 -4.17 6.04 -0.31
C ILE A 15 -5.40 5.61 -1.10
N ALA A 16 -5.71 6.36 -2.18
CA ALA A 16 -6.76 6.02 -3.13
C ALA A 16 -6.13 5.65 -4.47
N LEU A 17 -6.72 4.70 -5.17
CA LEU A 17 -6.38 4.42 -6.56
C LEU A 17 -7.45 5.05 -7.46
N PRO A 18 -7.06 5.79 -8.53
CA PRO A 18 -8.03 6.28 -9.50
C PRO A 18 -8.64 5.11 -10.29
N PRO A 19 -9.89 5.21 -10.72
CA PRO A 19 -10.45 4.23 -11.63
C PRO A 19 -9.68 4.24 -12.95
N CYS A 20 -9.18 3.06 -13.36
CA CYS A 20 -8.72 2.75 -14.71
C CYS A 20 -7.40 3.37 -15.22
N THR A 21 -6.34 3.44 -14.44
CA THR A 21 -4.99 3.60 -14.97
C THR A 21 -4.10 2.41 -14.63
N HIS A 22 -4.36 1.27 -15.27
CA HIS A 22 -3.42 0.14 -15.22
C HIS A 22 -2.04 0.60 -15.67
N THR A 23 -1.06 0.52 -14.81
CA THR A 23 0.31 0.81 -15.20
C THR A 23 0.88 -0.38 -15.96
N HIS A 24 1.85 -0.16 -16.85
CA HIS A 24 2.56 -1.27 -17.51
C HIS A 24 3.12 -2.30 -16.51
N LEU A 25 3.47 -1.88 -15.29
CA LEU A 25 3.99 -2.77 -14.25
C LEU A 25 2.87 -3.58 -13.58
N SER A 26 1.68 -3.01 -13.35
CA SER A 26 0.51 -3.77 -12.87
C SER A 26 0.16 -4.89 -13.86
N PHE A 27 0.18 -4.59 -15.16
CA PHE A 27 -0.05 -5.60 -16.19
C PHE A 27 1.02 -6.70 -16.20
N SER A 28 2.28 -6.37 -15.92
CA SER A 28 3.35 -7.36 -15.81
C SER A 28 3.16 -8.28 -14.59
N VAL A 29 2.74 -7.74 -13.46
CA VAL A 29 2.41 -8.55 -12.25
C VAL A 29 1.25 -9.49 -12.56
N PHE A 30 0.15 -8.97 -13.13
CA PHE A 30 -0.98 -9.76 -13.58
C PHE A 30 -0.55 -10.94 -14.46
N ALA A 31 0.25 -10.68 -15.51
CA ALA A 31 0.69 -11.71 -16.44
C ALA A 31 1.52 -12.81 -15.76
N VAL A 32 2.40 -12.45 -14.81
CA VAL A 32 3.20 -13.41 -14.05
C VAL A 32 2.33 -14.23 -13.11
N VAL A 33 1.42 -13.61 -12.37
CA VAL A 33 0.49 -14.30 -11.45
C VAL A 33 -0.39 -15.28 -12.24
N LEU A 34 -0.98 -14.82 -13.35
CA LEU A 34 -1.81 -15.67 -14.21
C LEU A 34 -1.03 -16.88 -14.76
N LEU A 35 0.24 -16.67 -15.15
CA LEU A 35 1.10 -17.77 -15.60
C LEU A 35 1.34 -18.76 -14.46
N CYS A 36 1.70 -18.29 -13.28
CA CYS A 36 1.91 -19.12 -12.09
C CYS A 36 0.65 -19.92 -11.75
N HIS A 37 -0.51 -19.28 -11.76
CA HIS A 37 -1.79 -19.94 -11.53
C HIS A 37 -2.04 -21.08 -12.53
N ARG A 38 -1.88 -20.80 -13.84
CA ARG A 38 -2.11 -21.79 -14.92
C ARG A 38 -1.15 -22.96 -14.90
N THR A 39 0.06 -22.74 -14.42
CA THR A 39 1.11 -23.78 -14.38
C THR A 39 1.23 -24.46 -13.02
N GLY A 40 0.48 -24.02 -12.00
CA GLY A 40 0.57 -24.54 -10.65
C GLY A 40 1.89 -24.19 -9.94
N ILE A 41 2.63 -23.18 -10.42
CA ILE A 41 3.88 -22.74 -9.80
C ILE A 41 3.54 -21.80 -8.64
N PRO A 42 4.01 -22.07 -7.41
CA PRO A 42 3.80 -21.16 -6.29
C PRO A 42 4.52 -19.84 -6.52
N PHE A 43 3.94 -18.74 -6.02
CA PHE A 43 4.60 -17.45 -6.08
C PHE A 43 4.47 -16.70 -4.75
N VAL A 44 5.39 -15.77 -4.52
CA VAL A 44 5.41 -14.89 -3.36
C VAL A 44 5.59 -13.47 -3.83
N ALA A 45 4.70 -12.58 -3.42
CA ALA A 45 4.88 -11.14 -3.60
C ALA A 45 5.76 -10.57 -2.49
N ARG A 46 6.72 -9.72 -2.85
CA ARG A 46 7.66 -9.12 -1.89
C ARG A 46 7.83 -7.63 -2.14
N GLY A 47 7.65 -6.84 -1.08
CA GLY A 47 8.07 -5.44 -1.03
C GLY A 47 9.56 -5.33 -0.73
N GLN A 48 9.93 -4.62 0.33
CA GLN A 48 11.32 -4.46 0.77
C GLN A 48 11.82 -5.62 1.67
N GLY A 49 10.94 -6.54 2.07
CA GLY A 49 11.29 -7.69 2.90
C GLY A 49 11.59 -7.34 4.36
N THR A 50 11.04 -6.25 4.87
CA THR A 50 11.22 -5.79 6.27
C THR A 50 10.26 -6.45 7.25
N GLY A 51 9.23 -7.18 6.78
CA GLY A 51 8.28 -7.90 7.60
C GLY A 51 8.93 -9.01 8.41
N LEU A 52 8.43 -9.26 9.62
CA LEU A 52 8.96 -10.25 10.56
C LEU A 52 8.20 -11.58 10.51
N SER A 53 7.02 -11.62 9.89
CA SER A 53 6.13 -12.78 9.84
C SER A 53 6.62 -13.88 8.88
N GLY A 54 7.56 -13.56 7.99
CA GLY A 54 8.09 -14.53 7.02
C GLY A 54 7.34 -14.59 5.69
N GLY A 55 6.25 -13.84 5.50
CA GLY A 55 5.45 -13.84 4.27
C GLY A 55 6.20 -13.41 3.00
N ALA A 56 7.33 -12.70 3.15
CA ALA A 56 8.18 -12.29 2.03
C ALA A 56 9.30 -13.30 1.68
N LEU A 57 9.33 -14.47 2.34
CA LEU A 57 10.35 -15.50 2.07
C LEU A 57 10.01 -16.24 0.76
N PRO A 58 11.00 -16.44 -0.13
CA PRO A 58 10.76 -17.14 -1.38
C PRO A 58 10.45 -18.62 -1.14
N HIS A 59 9.54 -19.18 -1.94
CA HIS A 59 9.35 -20.63 -1.99
C HIS A 59 10.47 -21.26 -2.83
N PRO A 60 11.05 -22.43 -2.44
CA PRO A 60 12.17 -23.05 -3.17
C PRO A 60 11.89 -23.32 -4.65
N ASP A 61 10.65 -23.73 -4.95
CA ASP A 61 10.21 -24.09 -6.32
C ASP A 61 9.28 -23.02 -6.90
N GLY A 62 9.32 -21.79 -6.38
CA GLY A 62 8.38 -20.75 -6.72
C GLY A 62 8.99 -19.52 -7.39
N VAL A 63 8.13 -18.61 -7.81
CA VAL A 63 8.47 -17.30 -8.37
C VAL A 63 8.40 -16.24 -7.28
N LEU A 64 9.47 -15.45 -7.12
CA LEU A 64 9.46 -14.27 -6.27
C LEU A 64 9.16 -13.03 -7.11
N ILE A 65 8.02 -12.39 -6.87
CA ILE A 65 7.60 -11.16 -7.54
C ILE A 65 7.98 -9.98 -6.68
N VAL A 66 9.05 -9.26 -7.07
CA VAL A 66 9.60 -8.16 -6.27
C VAL A 66 9.03 -6.82 -6.74
N MET A 67 8.30 -6.13 -5.87
CA MET A 67 7.58 -4.89 -6.16
C MET A 67 8.44 -3.62 -6.04
N THR A 68 9.72 -3.74 -5.68
CA THR A 68 10.59 -2.59 -5.39
C THR A 68 10.82 -1.62 -6.56
N ARG A 69 10.46 -2.02 -7.79
CA ARG A 69 10.51 -1.17 -8.98
C ARG A 69 9.24 -0.38 -9.25
N MET A 70 8.15 -0.69 -8.54
CA MET A 70 6.86 0.02 -8.64
C MET A 70 6.86 1.19 -7.63
N THR A 71 7.53 2.27 -7.98
CA THR A 71 7.83 3.37 -7.03
C THR A 71 7.23 4.72 -7.44
N ARG A 72 6.26 4.73 -8.36
CA ARG A 72 5.65 5.98 -8.81
C ARG A 72 4.60 6.47 -7.81
N VAL A 73 4.60 7.79 -7.59
CA VAL A 73 3.44 8.51 -7.08
C VAL A 73 2.57 8.83 -8.29
N LEU A 74 1.37 8.27 -8.32
CA LEU A 74 0.46 8.36 -9.48
C LEU A 74 -0.38 9.62 -9.44
N ASP A 75 -0.84 10.02 -8.24
CA ASP A 75 -1.64 11.21 -8.03
C ASP A 75 -1.43 11.78 -6.62
N VAL A 76 -1.60 13.10 -6.48
CA VAL A 76 -1.59 13.83 -5.19
C VAL A 76 -2.75 14.81 -5.17
N ASP A 77 -3.79 14.47 -4.44
CA ASP A 77 -5.01 15.28 -4.29
C ASP A 77 -5.00 15.95 -2.91
N ILE A 78 -4.34 17.10 -2.82
CA ILE A 78 -4.22 17.88 -1.58
C ILE A 78 -5.58 18.33 -1.03
N PRO A 79 -6.52 18.87 -1.86
CA PRO A 79 -7.84 19.27 -1.37
C PRO A 79 -8.61 18.16 -0.64
N ASN A 80 -8.50 16.94 -1.12
CA ASN A 80 -9.17 15.78 -0.52
C ASN A 80 -8.23 14.96 0.39
N GLN A 81 -7.00 15.41 0.60
CA GLN A 81 -6.00 14.78 1.47
C GLN A 81 -5.72 13.32 1.07
N ARG A 82 -5.59 13.06 -0.22
CA ARG A 82 -5.35 11.73 -0.79
C ARG A 82 -4.07 11.70 -1.60
N ILE A 83 -3.43 10.54 -1.60
CA ILE A 83 -2.30 10.25 -2.46
C ILE A 83 -2.46 8.84 -3.03
N THR A 84 -2.19 8.70 -4.32
CA THR A 84 -2.21 7.41 -5.01
C THR A 84 -0.78 7.01 -5.36
N VAL A 85 -0.38 5.83 -4.91
CA VAL A 85 1.00 5.36 -5.06
C VAL A 85 1.06 3.91 -5.52
N GLU A 86 2.14 3.55 -6.19
CA GLU A 86 2.49 2.16 -6.45
C GLU A 86 3.00 1.45 -5.18
N PRO A 87 2.85 0.11 -5.08
CA PRO A 87 3.11 -0.63 -3.85
C PRO A 87 4.58 -0.61 -3.38
N GLY A 88 5.53 -0.36 -4.27
CA GLY A 88 6.96 -0.27 -3.95
C GLY A 88 7.42 1.09 -3.44
N VAL A 89 6.56 2.10 -3.41
CA VAL A 89 6.88 3.41 -2.84
C VAL A 89 7.26 3.24 -1.36
N VAL A 90 8.40 3.83 -0.96
CA VAL A 90 8.86 3.78 0.43
C VAL A 90 7.94 4.63 1.31
N ASN A 91 7.59 4.13 2.49
CA ASN A 91 6.67 4.78 3.42
C ASN A 91 7.03 6.26 3.64
N LEU A 92 8.26 6.58 3.99
CA LEU A 92 8.70 7.95 4.26
C LEU A 92 8.64 8.87 3.03
N GLU A 93 8.72 8.31 1.80
CA GLU A 93 8.60 9.10 0.56
C GLU A 93 7.20 9.72 0.41
N VAL A 94 6.16 9.06 0.92
CA VAL A 94 4.80 9.62 0.94
C VAL A 94 4.79 10.93 1.73
N THR A 95 5.36 10.94 2.93
CA THR A 95 5.51 12.16 3.74
C THR A 95 6.34 13.22 3.00
N ARG A 96 7.50 12.84 2.43
CA ARG A 96 8.36 13.78 1.71
C ARG A 96 7.65 14.43 0.54
N ARG A 97 6.78 13.68 -0.14
CA ARG A 97 6.03 14.16 -1.30
C ARG A 97 5.01 15.25 -0.97
N VAL A 98 4.43 15.23 0.23
CA VAL A 98 3.37 16.15 0.67
C VAL A 98 3.82 17.15 1.75
N ALA A 99 5.06 17.08 2.18
CA ALA A 99 5.58 17.92 3.27
C ALA A 99 5.56 19.41 2.93
N SER A 100 5.81 19.78 1.67
CA SER A 100 5.73 21.19 1.22
C SER A 100 4.34 21.78 1.36
N ASP A 101 3.30 20.94 1.31
CA ASP A 101 1.90 21.33 1.45
C ASP A 101 1.42 21.29 2.91
N GLY A 102 2.33 21.03 3.85
CA GLY A 102 2.05 20.97 5.29
C GLY A 102 1.47 19.65 5.77
N TYR A 103 1.60 18.58 4.98
CA TYR A 103 1.04 17.26 5.25
C TYR A 103 2.11 16.18 5.54
N TYR A 104 1.68 15.07 6.14
CA TYR A 104 2.51 13.90 6.36
C TYR A 104 1.66 12.63 6.39
N TYR A 105 2.25 11.48 6.06
CA TYR A 105 1.64 10.17 6.19
C TYR A 105 1.86 9.64 7.61
N ALA A 106 0.77 9.43 8.35
CA ALA A 106 0.82 9.19 9.79
C ALA A 106 1.37 7.81 10.21
N PRO A 107 1.09 6.68 9.54
CA PRO A 107 1.69 5.41 9.90
C PRO A 107 3.21 5.43 9.75
N ASP A 108 3.91 5.28 10.88
CA ASP A 108 5.35 5.46 11.00
C ASP A 108 6.07 4.21 11.57
N PRO A 109 6.01 3.05 10.89
CA PRO A 109 6.73 1.87 11.36
C PRO A 109 8.23 2.16 11.52
N SER A 110 8.90 1.45 12.42
CA SER A 110 10.34 1.64 12.68
C SER A 110 11.19 1.50 11.41
N SER A 111 10.70 0.77 10.42
CA SER A 111 11.30 0.57 9.11
C SER A 111 10.86 1.60 8.05
N GLN A 112 10.19 2.70 8.40
CA GLN A 112 9.59 3.66 7.46
C GLN A 112 10.55 4.21 6.40
N VAL A 113 11.84 4.23 6.68
CA VAL A 113 12.88 4.68 5.74
C VAL A 113 13.18 3.66 4.64
N ILE A 114 12.69 2.43 4.77
CA ILE A 114 12.98 1.31 3.87
C ILE A 114 11.68 0.62 3.42
N CYS A 115 10.75 0.33 4.34
CA CYS A 115 9.54 -0.43 4.04
C CYS A 115 8.69 0.23 2.95
N SER A 116 7.99 -0.58 2.18
CA SER A 116 7.12 -0.13 1.09
C SER A 116 5.66 -0.03 1.53
N ILE A 117 4.89 0.83 0.85
CA ILE A 117 3.46 1.00 1.12
C ILE A 117 2.70 -0.30 0.92
N GLY A 118 2.97 -1.08 -0.14
CA GLY A 118 2.33 -2.38 -0.33
C GLY A 118 2.64 -3.37 0.81
N GLY A 119 3.87 -3.34 1.34
CA GLY A 119 4.23 -4.12 2.54
C GLY A 119 3.50 -3.63 3.78
N ASN A 120 3.35 -2.30 3.95
CA ASN A 120 2.59 -1.74 5.07
C ASN A 120 1.11 -2.15 5.00
N VAL A 121 0.52 -2.18 3.82
CA VAL A 121 -0.86 -2.67 3.60
C VAL A 121 -0.96 -4.15 3.95
N ALA A 122 -0.05 -4.99 3.44
CA ALA A 122 -0.07 -6.43 3.68
C ALA A 122 0.05 -6.78 5.17
N GLU A 123 0.89 -6.06 5.92
CA GLU A 123 1.14 -6.30 7.34
C GLU A 123 0.21 -5.49 8.28
N ASN A 124 -0.61 -4.58 7.74
CA ASN A 124 -1.32 -3.56 8.53
C ASN A 124 -0.37 -2.82 9.49
N SER A 125 0.72 -2.32 8.96
CA SER A 125 1.81 -1.76 9.76
C SER A 125 1.35 -0.58 10.63
N GLY A 126 1.88 -0.52 11.84
CA GLY A 126 1.74 0.62 12.75
C GLY A 126 3.12 1.16 13.13
N GLY A 127 3.14 2.13 14.03
CA GLY A 127 4.36 2.77 14.51
C GLY A 127 4.18 3.40 15.89
N ALA A 128 5.13 4.26 16.26
CA ALA A 128 5.13 4.91 17.59
C ALA A 128 3.87 5.76 17.82
N HIS A 129 3.28 6.30 16.76
CA HIS A 129 2.13 7.19 16.83
C HIS A 129 0.79 6.50 16.56
N CYS A 130 0.75 5.18 16.40
CA CYS A 130 -0.47 4.44 16.03
C CYS A 130 -1.57 4.50 17.11
N LEU A 131 -1.23 4.72 18.38
CA LEU A 131 -2.22 4.94 19.45
C LEU A 131 -3.10 6.17 19.16
N LYS A 132 -2.53 7.22 18.56
CA LYS A 132 -3.25 8.45 18.21
C LYS A 132 -3.86 8.40 16.81
N TYR A 133 -3.11 7.91 15.83
CA TYR A 133 -3.48 8.03 14.42
C TYR A 133 -3.99 6.73 13.80
N GLY A 134 -3.88 5.60 14.50
CA GLY A 134 -4.27 4.29 14.00
C GLY A 134 -3.18 3.62 13.17
N PHE A 135 -3.50 2.42 12.70
CA PHE A 135 -2.69 1.58 11.84
C PHE A 135 -2.94 1.90 10.36
N THR A 136 -2.21 1.24 9.47
CA THR A 136 -2.35 1.42 8.02
C THR A 136 -3.79 1.30 7.53
N VAL A 137 -4.60 0.37 8.07
CA VAL A 137 -6.01 0.18 7.68
C VAL A 137 -6.85 1.45 7.80
N HIS A 138 -6.55 2.34 8.74
CA HIS A 138 -7.28 3.60 8.93
C HIS A 138 -6.89 4.68 7.89
N HIS A 139 -5.89 4.40 7.06
CA HIS A 139 -5.32 5.35 6.09
C HIS A 139 -5.43 4.86 4.65
N VAL A 140 -6.06 3.70 4.40
CA VAL A 140 -6.26 3.14 3.06
C VAL A 140 -7.71 3.32 2.67
N LEU A 141 -7.98 4.04 1.57
CA LEU A 141 -9.33 4.20 1.00
C LEU A 141 -9.62 3.18 -0.08
N GLY A 142 -8.61 2.76 -0.82
CA GLY A 142 -8.79 1.82 -1.91
C GLY A 142 -7.52 1.07 -2.27
N LEU A 143 -7.70 -0.10 -2.84
CA LEU A 143 -6.64 -0.98 -3.34
C LEU A 143 -6.99 -1.50 -4.72
N GLU A 144 -6.00 -1.54 -5.62
CA GLU A 144 -5.99 -2.41 -6.79
C GLU A 144 -5.18 -3.65 -6.44
N VAL A 145 -5.78 -4.82 -6.56
CA VAL A 145 -5.20 -6.10 -6.16
C VAL A 145 -5.23 -7.07 -7.34
N VAL A 146 -4.16 -7.83 -7.51
CA VAL A 146 -4.12 -9.01 -8.38
C VAL A 146 -4.34 -10.23 -7.50
N LEU A 147 -5.47 -10.92 -7.69
CA LEU A 147 -5.83 -12.12 -6.95
C LEU A 147 -4.97 -13.33 -7.38
N PRO A 148 -4.93 -14.41 -6.59
CA PRO A 148 -4.10 -15.59 -6.91
C PRO A 148 -4.42 -16.29 -8.24
N ASP A 149 -5.64 -16.11 -8.77
CA ASP A 149 -6.06 -16.61 -10.09
C ASP A 149 -5.70 -15.68 -11.25
N GLY A 150 -5.13 -14.51 -10.95
CA GLY A 150 -4.79 -13.47 -11.89
C GLY A 150 -5.93 -12.48 -12.16
N GLU A 151 -7.06 -12.53 -11.47
CA GLU A 151 -8.08 -11.50 -11.61
C GLU A 151 -7.60 -10.18 -10.98
N MET A 152 -7.87 -9.06 -11.65
CA MET A 152 -7.59 -7.72 -11.12
C MET A 152 -8.87 -7.15 -10.55
N VAL A 153 -8.85 -6.81 -9.27
CA VAL A 153 -10.00 -6.30 -8.55
C VAL A 153 -9.68 -4.98 -7.84
N HIS A 154 -10.71 -4.16 -7.67
CA HIS A 154 -10.62 -2.92 -6.91
C HIS A 154 -11.48 -3.05 -5.65
N PHE A 155 -10.90 -2.69 -4.51
CA PHE A 155 -11.58 -2.60 -3.22
C PHE A 155 -11.55 -1.16 -2.73
N GLY A 156 -12.66 -0.71 -2.13
CA GLY A 156 -12.80 0.65 -1.66
C GLY A 156 -12.99 1.66 -2.79
N GLY A 157 -12.56 2.89 -2.58
CA GLY A 157 -12.73 3.98 -3.52
C GLY A 157 -12.27 5.31 -2.97
N GLU A 158 -12.85 6.39 -3.46
CA GLU A 158 -12.50 7.76 -3.02
C GLU A 158 -13.28 8.20 -1.76
N ALA A 159 -14.33 7.47 -1.38
CA ALA A 159 -15.15 7.74 -0.20
C ALA A 159 -14.67 6.94 1.01
N LEU A 160 -14.83 7.53 2.20
CA LEU A 160 -14.50 6.87 3.47
C LEU A 160 -15.37 5.62 3.73
N ASP A 161 -16.62 5.66 3.28
CA ASP A 161 -17.57 4.56 3.46
C ASP A 161 -17.91 3.94 2.11
N ALA A 162 -17.56 2.67 1.95
CA ALA A 162 -18.00 1.86 0.83
C ALA A 162 -19.33 1.16 1.16
N PRO A 163 -20.29 1.08 0.21
CA PRO A 163 -21.52 0.33 0.44
C PRO A 163 -21.25 -1.18 0.52
N GLY A 164 -21.81 -1.87 1.51
CA GLY A 164 -21.72 -3.31 1.65
C GLY A 164 -20.70 -3.77 2.69
N LEU A 165 -20.09 -4.93 2.45
CA LEU A 165 -19.05 -5.49 3.33
C LEU A 165 -17.73 -4.77 3.14
N ASP A 166 -17.01 -4.55 4.23
CA ASP A 166 -15.66 -3.96 4.20
C ASP A 166 -14.61 -5.00 3.73
N LEU A 167 -14.61 -5.28 2.43
CA LEU A 167 -13.60 -6.16 1.83
C LEU A 167 -12.21 -5.53 1.84
N LEU A 168 -12.12 -4.19 1.80
CA LEU A 168 -10.85 -3.48 1.91
C LEU A 168 -10.15 -3.81 3.24
N GLY A 169 -10.89 -3.74 4.36
CA GLY A 169 -10.38 -4.09 5.68
C GLY A 169 -9.97 -5.57 5.80
N VAL A 170 -10.56 -6.46 5.02
CA VAL A 170 -10.16 -7.88 4.97
C VAL A 170 -8.79 -8.05 4.29
N PHE A 171 -8.51 -7.27 3.23
CA PHE A 171 -7.24 -7.35 2.52
C PHE A 171 -6.08 -6.67 3.26
N VAL A 172 -6.35 -5.59 3.99
CA VAL A 172 -5.32 -4.92 4.80
C VAL A 172 -4.94 -5.80 5.99
N GLY A 173 -3.69 -6.21 6.06
CA GLY A 173 -3.18 -7.13 7.08
C GLY A 173 -3.32 -8.60 6.73
N SER A 174 -3.67 -8.94 5.48
CA SER A 174 -3.81 -10.33 5.01
C SER A 174 -2.46 -11.05 4.80
N GLU A 175 -1.36 -10.32 4.78
CA GLU A 175 0.00 -10.83 4.55
C GLU A 175 0.17 -11.64 3.25
N GLY A 176 -0.68 -11.38 2.25
CA GLY A 176 -0.67 -12.11 0.97
C GLY A 176 -1.29 -13.51 1.04
N THR A 177 -2.17 -13.76 2.00
CA THR A 177 -2.87 -15.05 2.15
C THR A 177 -4.23 -15.09 1.42
N LEU A 178 -4.60 -13.99 0.76
CA LEU A 178 -5.86 -13.81 0.02
C LEU A 178 -5.59 -13.57 -1.46
#